data_3acb4935115d18d6a540b377fc507a63
#
_entry.id   3acb4935115d18d6a540b377fc507a63
#
_cell.length_a   1.000
_cell.length_b   1.000
_cell.length_c   1.000
_cell.angle_alpha   90.00
_cell.angle_beta   90.00
_cell.angle_gamma   90.00
#
_symmetry.space_group_name_H-M   'P 1'
#
loop_
_entity.id
_entity.type
_entity.pdbx_description
1 polymer ?
#
loop_
_entity_poly.entity_id
_entity_poly.type
_entity_poly.pdbx_seq_one_letter_code
_entity_poly.pdbx_strand_id
1 'polypeptide(L)'
;MKKKKTKKSKSELDYIVEDERLEKALDNILDLLEPFCEKYLNEEYWELCHDMAVEIYDLGAPLDKGKPQSWASGIVHALGMINFLQDSSFEPYMESSKIAQTFDVSQNTMQSKSKSIRDNLEIGPLDPEWCLESLLADNPLVWTFNVDGLVMDIRQAPREVQEQAYENGMIP
;
A
#
# COMPACT_ATOMS: atom_id res chain seq x y z
N MET A 1 40.19 18.65 -14.55
CA MET A 1 39.01 19.44 -15.00
C MET A 1 37.75 18.57 -14.86
N LYS A 2 36.91 18.82 -13.85
CA LYS A 2 35.60 18.13 -13.69
C LYS A 2 34.57 18.82 -14.59
N LYS A 3 34.04 18.12 -15.59
CA LYS A 3 32.93 18.61 -16.43
C LYS A 3 31.68 18.67 -15.57
N LYS A 4 31.19 19.88 -15.25
CA LYS A 4 29.86 20.14 -14.72
C LYS A 4 28.84 19.69 -15.79
N LYS A 5 28.08 18.60 -15.52
CA LYS A 5 26.87 18.29 -16.27
C LYS A 5 25.84 19.35 -15.94
N THR A 6 25.58 20.27 -16.86
CA THR A 6 24.46 21.21 -16.82
C THR A 6 23.17 20.37 -16.92
N LYS A 7 22.34 20.37 -15.87
CA LYS A 7 20.94 19.90 -15.96
C LYS A 7 20.23 20.82 -16.96
N LYS A 8 19.85 20.28 -18.14
CA LYS A 8 18.90 20.96 -19.03
C LYS A 8 17.58 21.14 -18.26
N SER A 9 17.02 22.36 -18.25
CA SER A 9 15.64 22.58 -17.79
C SER A 9 14.71 21.81 -18.73
N LYS A 10 13.77 21.02 -18.15
CA LYS A 10 12.71 20.37 -18.92
C LYS A 10 11.78 21.44 -19.50
N SER A 11 11.31 21.25 -20.73
CA SER A 11 10.28 22.09 -21.32
C SER A 11 8.89 21.68 -20.79
N GLU A 12 7.91 22.58 -20.92
CA GLU A 12 6.51 22.29 -20.54
C GLU A 12 5.95 21.07 -21.27
N LEU A 13 6.34 20.89 -22.54
CA LEU A 13 6.01 19.69 -23.34
C LEU A 13 6.64 18.41 -22.75
N ASP A 14 7.85 18.47 -22.20
CA ASP A 14 8.49 17.30 -21.57
C ASP A 14 7.76 16.88 -20.30
N TYR A 15 7.17 17.82 -19.54
CA TYR A 15 6.34 17.51 -18.36
C TYR A 15 5.02 16.84 -18.74
N ILE A 16 4.31 17.36 -19.76
CA ILE A 16 3.06 16.79 -20.25
C ILE A 16 3.26 15.35 -20.75
N VAL A 17 4.30 15.10 -21.53
CA VAL A 17 4.62 13.75 -22.03
C VAL A 17 5.02 12.78 -20.91
N GLU A 18 5.65 13.27 -19.85
CA GLU A 18 6.01 12.45 -18.69
C GLU A 18 4.77 12.08 -17.87
N ASP A 19 3.83 13.01 -17.68
CA ASP A 19 2.55 12.78 -17.01
C ASP A 19 1.71 11.72 -17.74
N GLU A 20 1.48 11.88 -19.05
CA GLU A 20 0.74 10.89 -19.85
C GLU A 20 1.35 9.48 -19.81
N ARG A 21 2.68 9.40 -19.69
CA ARG A 21 3.38 8.11 -19.56
C ARG A 21 3.19 7.47 -18.18
N LEU A 22 3.18 8.27 -17.14
CA LEU A 22 2.97 7.80 -15.77
C LEU A 22 1.52 7.39 -15.54
N GLU A 23 0.55 8.16 -16.06
CA GLU A 23 -0.88 7.79 -16.07
C GLU A 23 -1.10 6.43 -16.76
N LYS A 24 -0.56 6.28 -17.96
CA LYS A 24 -0.65 4.99 -18.68
C LYS A 24 0.03 3.84 -17.94
N ALA A 25 1.11 4.11 -17.20
CA ALA A 25 1.77 3.09 -16.38
C ALA A 25 0.91 2.70 -15.18
N LEU A 26 0.23 3.67 -14.56
CA LEU A 26 -0.76 3.42 -13.51
C LEU A 26 -1.91 2.55 -14.03
N ASP A 27 -2.52 2.93 -15.17
CA ASP A 27 -3.60 2.16 -15.79
C ASP A 27 -3.18 0.69 -16.02
N ASN A 28 -1.98 0.47 -16.58
CA ASN A 28 -1.47 -0.88 -16.81
C ASN A 28 -1.27 -1.68 -15.51
N ILE A 29 -0.99 -1.02 -14.39
CA ILE A 29 -0.87 -1.67 -13.08
C ILE A 29 -2.26 -2.02 -12.55
N LEU A 30 -3.22 -1.10 -12.64
CA LEU A 30 -4.61 -1.33 -12.21
C LEU A 30 -5.28 -2.45 -13.02
N ASP A 31 -5.06 -2.49 -14.34
CA ASP A 31 -5.53 -3.57 -15.24
C ASP A 31 -5.03 -4.97 -14.85
N LEU A 32 -3.92 -5.05 -14.10
CA LEU A 32 -3.41 -6.30 -13.56
C LEU A 32 -3.95 -6.61 -12.17
N LEU A 33 -4.17 -5.58 -11.35
CA LEU A 33 -4.61 -5.72 -9.95
C LEU A 33 -6.09 -6.12 -9.87
N GLU A 34 -6.97 -5.47 -10.63
CA GLU A 34 -8.40 -5.71 -10.58
C GLU A 34 -8.76 -7.20 -10.79
N PRO A 35 -8.40 -7.83 -11.94
CA PRO A 35 -8.72 -9.24 -12.17
C PRO A 35 -7.99 -10.18 -11.21
N PHE A 36 -6.86 -9.77 -10.66
CA PHE A 36 -6.17 -10.55 -9.63
C PHE A 36 -6.95 -10.56 -8.33
N CYS A 37 -7.41 -9.40 -7.86
CA CYS A 37 -8.19 -9.27 -6.64
C CYS A 37 -9.55 -9.98 -6.76
N GLU A 38 -10.26 -9.81 -7.88
CA GLU A 38 -11.51 -10.51 -8.15
C GLU A 38 -11.39 -12.03 -8.10
N LYS A 39 -10.28 -12.55 -8.63
CA LYS A 39 -10.10 -14.00 -8.77
C LYS A 39 -9.53 -14.68 -7.53
N TYR A 40 -8.65 -14.02 -6.80
CA TYR A 40 -7.83 -14.63 -5.76
C TYR A 40 -7.99 -14.02 -4.37
N LEU A 41 -8.55 -12.82 -4.28
CA LEU A 41 -8.72 -12.08 -3.03
C LEU A 41 -10.19 -11.67 -2.84
N ASN A 42 -10.45 -10.39 -2.61
CA ASN A 42 -11.79 -9.83 -2.45
C ASN A 42 -11.81 -8.32 -2.80
N GLU A 43 -12.98 -7.69 -2.66
CA GLU A 43 -13.21 -6.28 -2.97
C GLU A 43 -12.43 -5.34 -2.06
N GLU A 44 -12.32 -5.62 -0.75
CA GLU A 44 -11.52 -4.82 0.19
C GLU A 44 -10.04 -4.74 -0.23
N TYR A 45 -9.48 -5.86 -0.69
CA TYR A 45 -8.12 -5.87 -1.24
C TYR A 45 -8.02 -5.08 -2.54
N TRP A 46 -9.05 -5.11 -3.39
CA TRP A 46 -9.06 -4.30 -4.61
C TRP A 46 -9.02 -2.81 -4.29
N GLU A 47 -9.87 -2.34 -3.38
CA GLU A 47 -9.90 -0.96 -2.94
C GLU A 47 -8.54 -0.50 -2.42
N LEU A 48 -7.93 -1.24 -1.49
CA LEU A 48 -6.60 -0.91 -0.97
C LEU A 48 -5.49 -0.99 -2.04
N CYS A 49 -5.56 -1.94 -2.97
CA CYS A 49 -4.60 -2.04 -4.07
C CYS A 49 -4.70 -0.83 -5.00
N HIS A 50 -5.92 -0.40 -5.33
CA HIS A 50 -6.19 0.78 -6.12
C HIS A 50 -5.64 2.03 -5.43
N ASP A 51 -6.00 2.26 -4.17
CA ASP A 51 -5.58 3.42 -3.40
C ASP A 51 -4.06 3.48 -3.23
N MET A 52 -3.41 2.35 -2.95
CA MET A 52 -1.96 2.29 -2.87
C MET A 52 -1.28 2.58 -4.22
N ALA A 53 -1.86 2.12 -5.33
CA ALA A 53 -1.33 2.41 -6.66
C ALA A 53 -1.43 3.91 -7.00
N VAL A 54 -2.56 4.55 -6.65
CA VAL A 54 -2.77 5.99 -6.82
C VAL A 54 -1.83 6.79 -5.92
N GLU A 55 -1.71 6.43 -4.65
CA GLU A 55 -0.86 7.13 -3.69
C GLU A 55 0.62 7.13 -4.12
N ILE A 56 1.16 5.99 -4.56
CA ILE A 56 2.54 5.94 -5.06
C ILE A 56 2.71 6.73 -6.37
N TYR A 57 1.65 6.84 -7.19
CA TYR A 57 1.64 7.71 -8.38
C TYR A 57 1.70 9.18 -7.97
N ASP A 58 0.86 9.61 -7.03
CA ASP A 58 0.78 11.00 -6.55
C ASP A 58 2.09 11.45 -5.86
N LEU A 59 2.78 10.53 -5.20
CA LEU A 59 4.12 10.75 -4.65
C LEU A 59 5.23 10.81 -5.71
N GLY A 60 4.89 10.65 -7.00
CA GLY A 60 5.83 10.74 -8.11
C GLY A 60 6.73 9.53 -8.26
N ALA A 61 6.27 8.33 -7.85
CA ALA A 61 7.01 7.11 -8.09
C ALA A 61 7.19 6.87 -9.59
N PRO A 62 8.35 6.39 -10.04
CA PRO A 62 8.61 6.17 -11.48
C PRO A 62 7.93 4.89 -11.97
N LEU A 63 6.59 4.89 -12.06
CA LEU A 63 5.79 3.72 -12.45
C LEU A 63 6.09 3.24 -13.86
N ASP A 64 6.59 4.12 -14.72
CA ASP A 64 7.06 3.82 -16.07
C ASP A 64 8.42 3.09 -16.10
N LYS A 65 9.07 2.94 -14.94
CA LYS A 65 10.33 2.21 -14.80
C LYS A 65 10.09 0.77 -14.33
N GLY A 66 10.46 -0.16 -15.17
CA GLY A 66 10.26 -1.59 -14.94
C GLY A 66 8.95 -2.11 -15.52
N LYS A 67 8.62 -3.35 -15.18
CA LYS A 67 7.40 -4.00 -15.67
C LYS A 67 6.21 -3.68 -14.76
N PRO A 68 5.00 -3.45 -15.28
CA PRO A 68 3.81 -3.25 -14.46
C PRO A 68 3.53 -4.44 -13.53
N GLN A 69 3.85 -5.68 -13.94
CA GLN A 69 3.75 -6.87 -13.10
C GLN A 69 4.59 -6.78 -11.81
N SER A 70 5.75 -6.12 -11.88
CA SER A 70 6.59 -5.94 -10.69
C SER A 70 5.96 -4.95 -9.70
N TRP A 71 5.30 -3.92 -10.20
CA TRP A 71 4.56 -2.97 -9.37
C TRP A 71 3.32 -3.62 -8.78
N ALA A 72 2.48 -4.25 -9.60
CA ALA A 72 1.26 -4.92 -9.15
C ALA A 72 1.55 -5.99 -8.09
N SER A 73 2.51 -6.88 -8.35
CA SER A 73 2.91 -7.90 -7.34
C SER A 73 3.48 -7.29 -6.06
N GLY A 74 4.22 -6.19 -6.17
CA GLY A 74 4.77 -5.47 -5.04
C GLY A 74 3.69 -4.85 -4.16
N ILE A 75 2.64 -4.27 -4.75
CA ILE A 75 1.47 -3.71 -4.06
C ILE A 75 0.73 -4.81 -3.31
N VAL A 76 0.36 -5.90 -4.00
CA VAL A 76 -0.33 -7.04 -3.35
C VAL A 76 0.50 -7.61 -2.21
N HIS A 77 1.81 -7.77 -2.40
CA HIS A 77 2.68 -8.28 -1.34
C HIS A 77 2.82 -7.30 -0.17
N ALA A 78 2.88 -5.99 -0.42
CA ALA A 78 2.95 -4.97 0.63
C ALA A 78 1.70 -4.99 1.51
N LEU A 79 0.52 -4.96 0.89
CA LEU A 79 -0.76 -5.07 1.59
C LEU A 79 -0.93 -6.43 2.29
N GLY A 80 -0.48 -7.50 1.64
CA GLY A 80 -0.52 -8.85 2.21
C GLY A 80 0.32 -9.01 3.48
N MET A 81 1.40 -8.26 3.63
CA MET A 81 2.20 -8.25 4.87
C MET A 81 1.49 -7.54 6.02
N ILE A 82 0.68 -6.52 5.73
CA ILE A 82 -0.07 -5.77 6.74
C ILE A 82 -1.31 -6.56 7.17
N ASN A 83 -1.95 -7.23 6.22
CA ASN A 83 -3.25 -7.89 6.37
C ASN A 83 -3.17 -9.41 6.49
N PHE A 84 -2.01 -9.95 6.84
CA PHE A 84 -1.80 -11.38 7.12
C PHE A 84 -2.16 -12.32 5.96
N LEU A 85 -2.09 -11.87 4.69
CA LEU A 85 -2.44 -12.66 3.52
C LEU A 85 -1.68 -14.01 3.42
N GLN A 86 -0.45 -14.08 3.98
CA GLN A 86 0.38 -15.28 4.01
C GLN A 86 0.16 -16.16 5.23
N ASP A 87 -0.74 -15.80 6.12
CA ASP A 87 -1.10 -16.60 7.29
C ASP A 87 -2.36 -17.41 7.00
N SER A 88 -2.24 -18.74 7.01
CA SER A 88 -3.35 -19.66 6.69
C SER A 88 -4.50 -19.66 7.70
N SER A 89 -4.39 -18.91 8.79
CA SER A 89 -5.48 -18.69 9.74
C SER A 89 -6.41 -17.53 9.34
N PHE A 90 -6.05 -16.79 8.31
CA PHE A 90 -6.84 -15.68 7.75
C PHE A 90 -7.38 -16.01 6.36
N GLU A 91 -8.50 -15.40 6.00
CA GLU A 91 -9.08 -15.45 4.66
C GLU A 91 -9.21 -14.02 4.11
N PRO A 92 -8.83 -13.78 2.84
CA PRO A 92 -8.23 -14.74 1.90
C PRO A 92 -6.79 -15.10 2.28
N TYR A 93 -6.35 -16.32 1.88
CA TYR A 93 -4.99 -16.80 2.09
C TYR A 93 -4.26 -17.00 0.76
N MET A 94 -3.03 -16.47 0.66
CA MET A 94 -2.16 -16.72 -0.49
C MET A 94 -0.68 -16.64 -0.12
N GLU A 95 0.08 -17.66 -0.47
CA GLU A 95 1.53 -17.67 -0.29
C GLU A 95 2.24 -16.65 -1.19
N SER A 96 3.32 -16.02 -0.68
CA SER A 96 4.17 -15.10 -1.45
C SER A 96 4.66 -15.69 -2.77
N SER A 97 5.01 -16.98 -2.78
CA SER A 97 5.43 -17.72 -3.98
C SER A 97 4.35 -17.72 -5.05
N LYS A 98 3.09 -17.86 -4.64
CA LYS A 98 1.93 -17.92 -5.53
C LYS A 98 1.62 -16.53 -6.11
N ILE A 99 1.74 -15.47 -5.32
CA ILE A 99 1.62 -14.08 -5.80
C ILE A 99 2.64 -13.83 -6.91
N ALA A 100 3.92 -14.08 -6.62
CA ALA A 100 5.00 -13.88 -7.59
C ALA A 100 4.81 -14.68 -8.88
N GLN A 101 4.41 -15.96 -8.76
CA GLN A 101 4.11 -16.83 -9.90
C GLN A 101 2.95 -16.31 -10.75
N THR A 102 1.89 -15.81 -10.12
CA THR A 102 0.70 -15.32 -10.85
C THR A 102 1.00 -14.08 -11.67
N PHE A 103 1.85 -13.19 -11.19
CA PHE A 103 2.31 -12.01 -11.93
C PHE A 103 3.53 -12.26 -12.84
N ASP A 104 4.01 -13.50 -12.93
CA ASP A 104 5.21 -13.87 -13.72
C ASP A 104 6.45 -13.02 -13.34
N VAL A 105 6.71 -12.90 -12.05
CA VAL A 105 7.89 -12.22 -11.51
C VAL A 105 8.63 -13.12 -10.52
N SER A 106 9.92 -12.83 -10.28
CA SER A 106 10.64 -13.51 -9.21
C SER A 106 10.19 -12.99 -7.82
N GLN A 107 10.24 -13.86 -6.82
CA GLN A 107 9.95 -13.45 -5.42
C GLN A 107 10.85 -12.29 -4.98
N ASN A 108 12.13 -12.31 -5.34
CA ASN A 108 13.06 -11.22 -5.01
C ASN A 108 12.64 -9.89 -5.64
N THR A 109 12.17 -9.90 -6.90
CA THR A 109 11.66 -8.70 -7.58
C THR A 109 10.43 -8.15 -6.86
N MET A 110 9.47 -9.02 -6.56
CA MET A 110 8.25 -8.67 -5.84
C MET A 110 8.57 -8.09 -4.46
N GLN A 111 9.39 -8.79 -3.66
CA GLN A 111 9.77 -8.35 -2.31
C GLN A 111 10.54 -7.03 -2.30
N SER A 112 11.45 -6.85 -3.25
CA SER A 112 12.20 -5.59 -3.41
C SER A 112 11.27 -4.44 -3.76
N LYS A 113 10.29 -4.65 -4.65
CA LYS A 113 9.31 -3.65 -5.01
C LYS A 113 8.37 -3.35 -3.83
N SER A 114 7.86 -4.37 -3.15
CA SER A 114 7.06 -4.25 -1.94
C SER A 114 7.78 -3.44 -0.85
N LYS A 115 9.07 -3.72 -0.63
CA LYS A 115 9.86 -2.95 0.32
C LYS A 115 9.96 -1.47 -0.10
N SER A 116 10.25 -1.21 -1.37
CA SER A 116 10.35 0.16 -1.90
C SER A 116 9.02 0.93 -1.73
N ILE A 117 7.88 0.28 -1.96
CA ILE A 117 6.55 0.88 -1.78
C ILE A 117 6.35 1.23 -0.31
N ARG A 118 6.55 0.29 0.61
CA ARG A 118 6.38 0.53 2.05
C ARG A 118 7.33 1.59 2.60
N ASP A 119 8.57 1.61 2.13
CA ASP A 119 9.55 2.63 2.54
C ASP A 119 9.14 4.03 2.04
N ASN A 120 8.58 4.15 0.82
CA ASN A 120 8.13 5.43 0.27
C ASN A 120 6.84 5.96 0.92
N LEU A 121 5.95 5.07 1.29
CA LEU A 121 4.69 5.40 1.99
C LEU A 121 4.85 5.41 3.52
N GLU A 122 6.06 5.18 4.02
CA GLU A 122 6.38 5.11 5.46
C GLU A 122 5.50 4.09 6.23
N ILE A 123 5.02 3.02 5.53
CA ILE A 123 4.11 2.02 6.08
C ILE A 123 4.83 1.13 7.09
N GLY A 124 4.31 1.15 8.32
CA GLY A 124 4.72 0.25 9.40
C GLY A 124 3.94 -1.08 9.43
N PRO A 125 4.36 -2.00 10.29
CA PRO A 125 3.56 -3.19 10.58
C PRO A 125 2.21 -2.80 11.21
N LEU A 126 1.12 -3.45 10.79
CA LEU A 126 -0.24 -3.21 11.30
C LEU A 126 -0.75 -1.77 11.06
N ASP A 127 -0.23 -1.09 10.04
CA ASP A 127 -0.65 0.28 9.72
C ASP A 127 -2.17 0.33 9.49
N PRO A 128 -2.93 1.11 10.30
CA PRO A 128 -4.39 1.13 10.20
C PRO A 128 -4.92 1.68 8.88
N GLU A 129 -4.18 2.58 8.23
CA GLU A 129 -4.57 3.18 6.96
C GLU A 129 -4.59 2.14 5.82
N TRP A 130 -3.73 1.12 5.91
CA TRP A 130 -3.60 0.06 4.92
C TRP A 130 -4.16 -1.28 5.40
N CYS A 131 -4.93 -1.26 6.49
CA CYS A 131 -5.60 -2.43 7.05
C CYS A 131 -6.96 -2.63 6.37
N LEU A 132 -7.31 -3.89 6.08
CA LEU A 132 -8.66 -4.24 5.61
C LEU A 132 -9.70 -3.81 6.65
N GLU A 133 -10.82 -3.26 6.22
CA GLU A 133 -11.91 -2.82 7.09
C GLU A 133 -12.37 -3.96 8.01
N SER A 134 -12.48 -5.17 7.45
CA SER A 134 -12.83 -6.38 8.19
C SER A 134 -11.85 -6.77 9.30
N LEU A 135 -10.60 -6.29 9.27
CA LEU A 135 -9.57 -6.54 10.28
C LEU A 135 -9.32 -5.36 11.23
N LEU A 136 -9.88 -4.19 10.96
CA LEU A 136 -9.63 -2.97 11.77
C LEU A 136 -9.97 -3.17 13.24
N ALA A 137 -11.09 -3.83 13.54
CA ALA A 137 -11.51 -4.05 14.93
C ALA A 137 -10.52 -4.89 15.74
N ASP A 138 -9.78 -5.79 15.09
CA ASP A 138 -8.78 -6.66 15.71
C ASP A 138 -7.36 -6.08 15.66
N ASN A 139 -7.16 -4.96 14.94
CA ASN A 139 -5.87 -4.33 14.82
C ASN A 139 -5.52 -3.54 16.11
N PRO A 140 -4.47 -3.92 16.86
CA PRO A 140 -4.15 -3.28 18.14
C PRO A 140 -3.77 -1.81 17.99
N LEU A 141 -3.26 -1.36 16.84
CA LEU A 141 -2.87 0.04 16.63
C LEU A 141 -4.08 0.96 16.52
N VAL A 142 -5.22 0.47 16.03
CA VAL A 142 -6.49 1.22 15.98
C VAL A 142 -6.94 1.64 17.39
N TRP A 143 -6.62 0.83 18.40
CA TRP A 143 -7.03 1.04 19.78
C TRP A 143 -5.96 1.69 20.66
N THR A 144 -4.76 1.97 20.10
CA THR A 144 -3.63 2.51 20.85
C THR A 144 -3.57 4.03 20.73
N PHE A 145 -3.77 4.71 21.84
CA PHE A 145 -3.81 6.19 21.91
C PHE A 145 -2.84 6.74 22.95
N ASN A 146 -2.42 7.98 22.71
CA ASN A 146 -1.71 8.76 23.71
C ASN A 146 -2.72 9.64 24.47
N VAL A 147 -3.00 9.29 25.70
CA VAL A 147 -3.89 10.04 26.59
C VAL A 147 -3.03 10.70 27.66
N ASP A 148 -2.91 12.02 27.62
CA ASP A 148 -2.13 12.83 28.57
C ASP A 148 -0.66 12.38 28.72
N GLY A 149 -0.05 11.92 27.63
CA GLY A 149 1.34 11.45 27.60
C GLY A 149 1.52 9.96 27.93
N LEU A 150 0.44 9.24 28.23
CA LEU A 150 0.44 7.80 28.44
C LEU A 150 -0.11 7.06 27.23
N VAL A 151 0.72 6.20 26.64
CA VAL A 151 0.28 5.31 25.54
C VAL A 151 -0.48 4.14 26.13
N MET A 152 -1.75 3.99 25.76
CA MET A 152 -2.63 2.95 26.28
C MET A 152 -3.65 2.46 25.26
N ASP A 153 -4.15 1.26 25.45
CA ASP A 153 -5.31 0.76 24.72
C ASP A 153 -6.56 1.48 25.24
N ILE A 154 -7.23 2.25 24.36
CA ILE A 154 -8.39 3.07 24.73
C ILE A 154 -9.56 2.25 25.27
N ARG A 155 -9.65 0.96 24.94
CA ARG A 155 -10.66 0.03 25.48
C ARG A 155 -10.51 -0.17 26.99
N GLN A 156 -9.34 0.16 27.56
CA GLN A 156 -9.06 0.13 29.00
C GLN A 156 -9.21 1.51 29.66
N ALA A 157 -9.45 2.56 28.87
CA ALA A 157 -9.67 3.92 29.37
C ALA A 157 -11.05 4.06 30.04
N PRO A 158 -11.29 5.11 30.85
CA PRO A 158 -12.61 5.45 31.34
C PRO A 158 -13.62 5.60 30.18
N ARG A 159 -14.87 5.20 30.45
CA ARG A 159 -15.94 5.17 29.45
C ARG A 159 -16.12 6.52 28.74
N GLU A 160 -16.00 7.62 29.44
CA GLU A 160 -16.10 8.97 28.91
C GLU A 160 -15.05 9.24 27.82
N VAL A 161 -13.83 8.71 27.99
CA VAL A 161 -12.74 8.84 27.00
C VAL A 161 -13.02 7.97 25.77
N GLN A 162 -13.56 6.78 25.97
CA GLN A 162 -13.96 5.89 24.87
C GLN A 162 -15.09 6.52 24.03
N GLU A 163 -16.13 7.04 24.68
CA GLU A 163 -17.26 7.72 24.05
C GLU A 163 -16.77 8.93 23.23
N GLN A 164 -15.86 9.73 23.79
CA GLN A 164 -15.29 10.89 23.10
C GLN A 164 -14.47 10.48 21.86
N ALA A 165 -13.70 9.40 21.95
CA ALA A 165 -12.93 8.89 20.81
C ALA A 165 -13.84 8.38 19.70
N TYR A 166 -14.92 7.68 20.02
CA TYR A 166 -15.94 7.22 19.08
C TYR A 166 -16.66 8.40 18.40
N GLU A 167 -17.13 9.38 19.18
CA GLU A 167 -17.79 10.59 18.65
C GLU A 167 -16.92 11.41 17.70
N ASN A 168 -15.60 11.36 17.91
CA ASN A 168 -14.62 12.02 17.03
C ASN A 168 -14.18 11.15 15.84
N GLY A 169 -14.74 9.95 15.68
CA GLY A 169 -14.39 9.03 14.59
C GLY A 169 -12.96 8.50 14.67
N MET A 170 -12.38 8.46 15.88
CA MET A 170 -11.00 7.99 16.11
C MET A 170 -10.91 6.47 16.29
N ILE A 171 -12.02 5.84 16.59
CA ILE A 171 -12.17 4.38 16.72
C ILE A 171 -13.44 3.92 15.98
N PRO A 172 -13.45 2.65 15.47
CA PRO A 172 -14.59 2.10 14.74
C PRO A 172 -15.82 1.91 15.62
#